data_3593f7b61b0799ff2461f55c3d591dfe
#
_entry.id   3593f7b61b0799ff2461f55c3d591dfe
#
_cell.length_a   1.000
_cell.length_b   1.000
_cell.length_c   1.000
_cell.angle_alpha   90.00
_cell.angle_beta   90.00
_cell.angle_gamma   90.00
#
_symmetry.space_group_name_H-M   'P 1'
#
loop_
_entity.id
_entity.type
_entity.pdbx_description
1 polymer ?
#
loop_
_entity_poly.entity_id
_entity_poly.type
_entity_poly.pdbx_seq_one_letter_code
_entity_poly.pdbx_strand_id
1 'polypeptide(L)'
;MKKFARIIPALLAASMLAGCSGDNSPAPSEIIITGVTSEAENAVFPVKLADGTMIDHAPESAASLSPAATEILAELGYSDRLTAVCRYCDFPEGLTSQTAGSSENPDIDKLTELHPEVLFTTSPLAEREVYALQTAGITIVELSAPKSIEDYGGLYGTIAAVFSGEETGKAASGKAVSDLESAASSVEMGTFIYVTPKLTAAGADTFESAVLSLCGSNLCAASGYSESADDITGTPEYIVAADSLTESDIAGSELFGGFVSDGAKVVFVPAQRFERPSGRLAEIFTYIGETE
;
A
#
# COMPACT_ATOMS: atom_id res chain seq x y z
N MET A 1 10.92 31.95 57.70
CA MET A 1 9.82 32.92 57.83
C MET A 1 9.14 33.08 56.45
N LYS A 2 7.80 32.89 56.45
CA LYS A 2 6.78 33.32 55.47
C LYS A 2 7.00 33.03 53.99
N LYS A 3 6.41 31.97 53.47
CA LYS A 3 5.20 31.75 52.65
C LYS A 3 4.71 32.96 51.86
N PHE A 4 4.58 32.83 50.51
CA PHE A 4 3.41 33.33 49.80
C PHE A 4 3.22 32.52 48.49
N ALA A 5 2.11 31.77 48.47
CA ALA A 5 1.51 31.18 47.29
C ALA A 5 0.75 32.27 46.52
N ARG A 6 0.77 32.22 45.19
CA ARG A 6 -0.18 32.99 44.34
C ARG A 6 -0.86 32.04 43.38
N ILE A 7 -2.12 31.81 43.65
CA ILE A 7 -3.15 31.24 42.78
C ILE A 7 -3.62 32.34 41.84
N ILE A 8 -3.72 32.08 40.54
CA ILE A 8 -4.42 32.93 39.56
C ILE A 8 -5.46 32.06 38.86
N PRO A 9 -6.74 32.52 38.79
CA PRO A 9 -7.87 31.71 38.35
C PRO A 9 -8.06 31.69 36.84
N ALA A 10 -8.72 30.61 36.40
CA ALA A 10 -9.23 30.39 35.04
C ALA A 10 -10.23 31.48 34.64
N LEU A 11 -10.12 31.93 33.41
CA LEU A 11 -11.16 32.72 32.74
C LEU A 11 -11.69 31.93 31.54
N LEU A 12 -12.92 31.42 31.69
CA LEU A 12 -13.75 30.86 30.63
C LEU A 12 -14.24 32.02 29.75
N ALA A 13 -14.02 31.95 28.45
CA ALA A 13 -14.74 32.76 27.50
C ALA A 13 -15.35 31.86 26.41
N ALA A 14 -16.64 31.63 26.53
CA ALA A 14 -17.48 31.07 25.49
C ALA A 14 -17.81 32.18 24.49
N SER A 15 -17.55 31.93 23.21
CA SER A 15 -18.17 32.67 22.11
C SER A 15 -18.74 31.70 21.10
N MET A 16 -20.06 31.59 21.10
CA MET A 16 -20.86 31.03 20.01
C MET A 16 -20.84 31.98 18.84
N LEU A 17 -20.56 31.45 17.65
CA LEU A 17 -20.99 32.03 16.39
C LEU A 17 -21.45 30.90 15.47
N ALA A 18 -22.73 30.91 15.18
CA ALA A 18 -23.37 30.07 14.19
C ALA A 18 -23.09 30.61 12.78
N GLY A 19 -22.96 29.74 11.81
CA GLY A 19 -23.01 30.16 10.41
C GLY A 19 -22.55 29.15 9.40
N CYS A 20 -23.48 28.40 8.82
CA CYS A 20 -23.63 27.93 7.43
C CYS A 20 -22.64 26.98 6.76
N SER A 21 -23.16 25.78 6.49
CA SER A 21 -23.26 25.13 5.15
C SER A 21 -21.98 25.02 4.33
N GLY A 22 -21.48 23.80 4.20
CA GLY A 22 -20.48 23.44 3.22
C GLY A 22 -20.05 21.97 3.39
N ASP A 23 -20.34 21.18 2.38
CA ASP A 23 -19.81 19.87 2.02
C ASP A 23 -19.26 18.97 3.15
N ASN A 24 -20.08 18.02 3.55
CA ASN A 24 -19.66 16.82 4.27
C ASN A 24 -19.22 15.75 3.25
N SER A 25 -18.03 15.90 2.70
CA SER A 25 -17.26 14.73 2.28
C SER A 25 -16.45 14.29 3.51
N PRO A 26 -16.56 13.04 3.95
CA PRO A 26 -15.66 12.54 4.98
C PRO A 26 -14.23 12.57 4.44
N ALA A 27 -13.34 13.28 5.12
CA ALA A 27 -11.93 13.20 4.84
C ALA A 27 -11.50 11.73 5.00
N PRO A 28 -10.66 11.20 4.09
CA PRO A 28 -10.13 9.85 4.26
C PRO A 28 -9.45 9.75 5.62
N SER A 29 -9.84 8.75 6.40
CA SER A 29 -9.22 8.47 7.68
C SER A 29 -7.78 8.05 7.41
N GLU A 30 -6.81 8.91 7.71
CA GLU A 30 -5.41 8.52 7.72
C GLU A 30 -5.25 7.36 8.71
N ILE A 31 -5.04 6.16 8.18
CA ILE A 31 -4.60 5.02 8.99
C ILE A 31 -3.12 5.23 9.27
N ILE A 32 -2.83 6.06 10.27
CA ILE A 32 -1.47 6.19 10.78
C ILE A 32 -1.21 4.94 11.61
N ILE A 33 -0.32 4.06 11.14
CA ILE A 33 0.21 2.94 11.93
C ILE A 33 1.11 3.54 13.02
N THR A 34 0.50 4.16 14.02
CA THR A 34 1.21 4.68 15.19
C THR A 34 1.49 3.54 16.16
N GLY A 35 2.73 3.14 16.30
CA GLY A 35 3.11 2.17 17.34
C GLY A 35 4.43 1.40 17.12
N VAL A 36 5.11 1.57 15.99
CA VAL A 36 6.38 0.84 15.72
C VAL A 36 7.64 1.65 16.08
N THR A 37 7.50 2.93 16.41
CA THR A 37 8.62 3.87 16.54
C THR A 37 9.43 3.82 17.84
N SER A 38 9.11 2.94 18.82
CA SER A 38 9.82 2.94 20.11
C SER A 38 10.83 1.81 20.33
N GLU A 39 11.05 0.91 19.34
CA GLU A 39 11.89 -0.28 19.54
C GLU A 39 13.26 -0.25 18.85
N ALA A 40 13.65 0.87 18.25
CA ALA A 40 14.97 0.98 17.57
C ALA A 40 16.17 0.78 18.52
N GLU A 41 15.98 0.95 19.84
CA GLU A 41 17.05 0.77 20.83
C GLU A 41 17.46 -0.70 21.06
N ASN A 42 16.67 -1.68 20.61
CA ASN A 42 16.92 -3.11 20.74
C ASN A 42 17.07 -3.86 19.42
N ALA A 43 17.21 -3.15 18.30
CA ALA A 43 17.36 -3.78 16.99
C ALA A 43 18.62 -4.65 16.94
N VAL A 44 18.47 -5.92 16.55
CA VAL A 44 19.58 -6.86 16.43
C VAL A 44 20.02 -6.95 14.97
N PHE A 45 21.26 -6.61 14.71
CA PHE A 45 21.93 -6.73 13.41
C PHE A 45 23.10 -7.73 13.50
N PRO A 46 23.54 -8.35 12.38
CA PRO A 46 23.01 -8.17 11.03
C PRO A 46 21.65 -8.86 10.84
N VAL A 47 20.82 -8.32 9.92
CA VAL A 47 19.61 -8.95 9.45
C VAL A 47 19.86 -9.59 8.10
N LYS A 48 19.41 -10.84 7.92
CA LYS A 48 19.43 -11.51 6.62
C LYS A 48 18.03 -11.54 6.03
N LEU A 49 17.86 -10.87 4.89
CA LEU A 49 16.59 -10.85 4.16
C LEU A 49 16.35 -12.20 3.43
N ALA A 50 15.11 -12.39 2.96
CA ALA A 50 14.69 -13.65 2.32
C ALA A 50 15.47 -13.96 1.03
N ASP A 51 15.89 -12.95 0.28
CA ASP A 51 16.71 -13.05 -0.93
C ASP A 51 18.22 -13.30 -0.62
N GLY A 52 18.58 -13.30 0.66
CA GLY A 52 19.95 -13.47 1.14
C GLY A 52 20.73 -12.16 1.35
N THR A 53 20.15 -11.01 1.03
CA THR A 53 20.74 -9.69 1.29
C THR A 53 21.02 -9.51 2.78
N MET A 54 22.21 -9.02 3.11
CA MET A 54 22.62 -8.76 4.49
C MET A 54 22.54 -7.26 4.79
N ILE A 55 21.91 -6.93 5.90
CA ILE A 55 21.84 -5.58 6.45
C ILE A 55 22.66 -5.58 7.75
N ASP A 56 23.84 -4.99 7.72
CA ASP A 56 24.80 -5.09 8.82
C ASP A 56 24.47 -4.16 10.00
N HIS A 57 23.74 -3.08 9.74
CA HIS A 57 23.28 -2.09 10.73
C HIS A 57 22.02 -1.36 10.20
N ALA A 58 21.32 -0.63 11.07
CA ALA A 58 20.18 0.18 10.67
C ALA A 58 20.63 1.32 9.73
N PRO A 59 20.12 1.37 8.47
CA PRO A 59 20.50 2.43 7.53
C PRO A 59 20.09 3.82 8.02
N GLU A 60 20.98 4.81 7.86
CA GLU A 60 20.66 6.21 8.16
C GLU A 60 19.99 6.91 6.98
N SER A 61 20.16 6.37 5.76
CA SER A 61 19.59 6.93 4.54
C SER A 61 19.08 5.85 3.60
N ALA A 62 18.00 6.16 2.89
CA ALA A 62 17.36 5.28 1.94
C ALA A 62 16.94 6.00 0.66
N ALA A 63 16.80 5.25 -0.41
CA ALA A 63 16.07 5.67 -1.61
C ALA A 63 14.99 4.64 -1.94
N SER A 64 13.94 5.09 -2.62
CA SER A 64 12.86 4.22 -3.08
C SER A 64 12.51 4.49 -4.54
N LEU A 65 12.60 3.46 -5.39
CA LEU A 65 12.14 3.51 -6.76
C LEU A 65 10.71 2.95 -6.93
N SER A 66 10.02 2.70 -5.82
CA SER A 66 8.67 2.15 -5.80
C SER A 66 7.70 3.05 -5.02
N PRO A 67 6.55 3.42 -5.59
CA PRO A 67 5.50 4.12 -4.84
C PRO A 67 5.04 3.33 -3.60
N ALA A 68 4.79 2.01 -3.75
CA ALA A 68 4.38 1.16 -2.63
C ALA A 68 5.41 1.18 -1.49
N ALA A 69 6.70 0.99 -1.80
CA ALA A 69 7.75 1.04 -0.79
C ALA A 69 7.86 2.43 -0.13
N THR A 70 7.68 3.51 -0.91
CA THR A 70 7.69 4.88 -0.38
C THR A 70 6.54 5.11 0.60
N GLU A 71 5.34 4.67 0.27
CA GLU A 71 4.16 4.76 1.14
C GLU A 71 4.37 3.94 2.43
N ILE A 72 4.83 2.70 2.32
CA ILE A 72 5.11 1.84 3.48
C ILE A 72 6.22 2.43 4.37
N LEU A 73 7.30 2.98 3.77
CA LEU A 73 8.36 3.66 4.52
C LEU A 73 7.81 4.83 5.34
N ALA A 74 6.89 5.59 4.75
CA ALA A 74 6.23 6.69 5.45
C ALA A 74 5.31 6.21 6.57
N GLU A 75 4.49 5.20 6.33
CA GLU A 75 3.60 4.59 7.32
C GLU A 75 4.34 3.99 8.51
N LEU A 76 5.53 3.42 8.26
CA LEU A 76 6.42 2.90 9.30
C LEU A 76 7.26 3.99 10.00
N GLY A 77 7.15 5.27 9.59
CA GLY A 77 7.84 6.38 10.22
C GLY A 77 9.27 6.61 9.75
N TYR A 78 9.65 6.07 8.59
CA TYR A 78 11.00 6.23 8.01
C TYR A 78 11.10 7.30 6.92
N SER A 79 10.13 8.20 6.79
CA SER A 79 10.13 9.29 5.80
C SER A 79 11.40 10.14 5.87
N ASP A 80 11.90 10.43 7.07
CA ASP A 80 13.09 11.25 7.30
C ASP A 80 14.38 10.58 6.80
N ARG A 81 14.36 9.28 6.54
CA ARG A 81 15.48 8.52 5.97
C ARG A 81 15.52 8.59 4.44
N LEU A 82 14.42 9.01 3.79
CA LEU A 82 14.32 9.05 2.34
C LEU A 82 15.08 10.24 1.76
N THR A 83 16.19 9.99 1.06
CA THR A 83 16.97 10.97 0.32
C THR A 83 16.51 11.10 -1.13
N ALA A 84 15.99 10.02 -1.71
CA ALA A 84 15.46 10.00 -3.06
C ALA A 84 14.23 9.09 -3.17
N VAL A 85 13.31 9.48 -4.06
CA VAL A 85 12.10 8.73 -4.38
C VAL A 85 11.90 8.64 -5.89
N CYS A 86 11.00 7.74 -6.32
CA CYS A 86 10.66 7.64 -7.74
C CYS A 86 9.81 8.84 -8.21
N ARG A 87 9.76 9.04 -9.55
CA ARG A 87 8.94 10.11 -10.16
C ARG A 87 7.42 9.93 -9.96
N TYR A 88 6.99 8.73 -9.60
CA TYR A 88 5.59 8.38 -9.40
C TYR A 88 5.23 8.29 -7.91
N CYS A 89 6.16 8.60 -7.02
CA CYS A 89 5.96 8.62 -5.59
C CYS A 89 5.32 9.96 -5.19
N ASP A 90 4.00 9.99 -5.14
CA ASP A 90 3.15 11.17 -4.92
C ASP A 90 2.50 11.18 -3.51
N PHE A 91 2.74 10.13 -2.73
CA PHE A 91 2.25 9.99 -1.37
C PHE A 91 3.38 9.49 -0.44
N PRO A 92 3.42 9.96 0.84
CA PRO A 92 2.59 11.03 1.41
C PRO A 92 2.88 12.42 0.81
N GLU A 93 1.90 13.31 0.90
CA GLU A 93 2.11 14.70 0.48
C GLU A 93 3.24 15.36 1.27
N GLY A 94 4.00 16.23 0.61
CA GLY A 94 5.07 17.00 1.26
C GLY A 94 6.39 16.26 1.42
N LEU A 95 6.61 15.14 0.73
CA LEU A 95 7.93 14.50 0.65
C LEU A 95 8.97 15.51 0.12
N THR A 96 10.04 15.70 0.88
CA THR A 96 11.15 16.62 0.55
C THR A 96 12.29 15.92 -0.19
N SER A 97 12.16 14.61 -0.44
CA SER A 97 13.16 13.79 -1.11
C SER A 97 13.34 14.18 -2.58
N GLN A 98 14.53 13.94 -3.11
CA GLN A 98 14.82 14.21 -4.51
C GLN A 98 14.27 13.10 -5.41
N THR A 99 13.94 13.41 -6.66
CA THR A 99 13.49 12.39 -7.62
C THR A 99 14.71 11.71 -8.27
N ALA A 100 14.74 10.38 -8.29
CA ALA A 100 15.79 9.55 -8.87
C ALA A 100 15.29 8.54 -9.91
N GLY A 101 14.40 8.98 -10.81
CA GLY A 101 13.90 8.15 -11.91
C GLY A 101 12.72 7.24 -11.54
N SER A 102 12.75 6.01 -11.98
CA SER A 102 11.78 4.94 -11.67
C SER A 102 12.48 3.58 -11.71
N SER A 103 11.81 2.51 -11.30
CA SER A 103 12.39 1.15 -11.37
C SER A 103 12.78 0.74 -12.80
N GLU A 104 12.00 1.14 -13.83
CA GLU A 104 12.31 0.81 -15.22
C GLU A 104 13.39 1.71 -15.84
N ASN A 105 13.60 2.90 -15.26
CA ASN A 105 14.59 3.87 -15.73
C ASN A 105 15.16 4.66 -14.54
N PRO A 106 16.01 4.02 -13.73
CA PRO A 106 16.63 4.63 -12.56
C PRO A 106 17.67 5.67 -13.00
N ASP A 107 17.73 6.77 -12.24
CA ASP A 107 18.79 7.78 -12.39
C ASP A 107 20.00 7.36 -11.53
N ILE A 108 20.86 6.54 -12.15
CA ILE A 108 22.04 5.95 -11.47
C ILE A 108 23.01 7.03 -11.00
N ASP A 109 23.23 8.06 -11.83
CA ASP A 109 24.13 9.16 -11.47
C ASP A 109 23.60 9.89 -10.23
N LYS A 110 22.30 10.15 -10.19
CA LYS A 110 21.65 10.80 -9.05
C LYS A 110 21.68 9.94 -7.78
N LEU A 111 21.39 8.65 -7.91
CA LEU A 111 21.48 7.72 -6.79
C LEU A 111 22.90 7.62 -6.24
N THR A 112 23.89 7.59 -7.14
CA THR A 112 25.32 7.55 -6.75
C THR A 112 25.74 8.87 -6.09
N GLU A 113 25.26 10.02 -6.57
CA GLU A 113 25.51 11.33 -5.95
C GLU A 113 24.94 11.44 -4.54
N LEU A 114 23.68 10.99 -4.36
CA LEU A 114 22.97 11.05 -3.08
C LEU A 114 23.46 9.99 -2.08
N HIS A 115 24.03 8.92 -2.59
CA HIS A 115 24.65 7.83 -1.83
C HIS A 115 23.77 7.30 -0.68
N PRO A 116 22.49 6.87 -0.95
CA PRO A 116 21.69 6.21 0.07
C PRO A 116 22.35 4.89 0.47
N GLU A 117 22.28 4.50 1.74
CA GLU A 117 22.80 3.22 2.20
C GLU A 117 21.99 2.04 1.66
N VAL A 118 20.67 2.24 1.49
CA VAL A 118 19.76 1.22 0.94
C VAL A 118 18.86 1.80 -0.14
N LEU A 119 18.61 1.01 -1.19
CA LEU A 119 17.70 1.30 -2.27
C LEU A 119 16.61 0.24 -2.33
N PHE A 120 15.34 0.66 -2.18
CA PHE A 120 14.17 -0.20 -2.38
C PHE A 120 13.66 -0.13 -3.82
N THR A 121 13.40 -1.29 -4.42
CA THR A 121 12.79 -1.43 -5.74
C THR A 121 11.77 -2.57 -5.75
N THR A 122 10.76 -2.49 -6.60
CA THR A 122 9.77 -3.58 -6.82
C THR A 122 9.93 -4.25 -8.18
N SER A 123 10.94 -3.84 -8.95
CA SER A 123 11.28 -4.45 -10.22
C SER A 123 12.79 -4.70 -10.27
N PRO A 124 13.23 -5.82 -10.87
CA PRO A 124 14.64 -6.09 -11.03
C PRO A 124 15.33 -5.01 -11.86
N LEU A 125 16.49 -4.56 -11.38
CA LEU A 125 17.35 -3.62 -12.11
C LEU A 125 18.22 -4.38 -13.10
N ALA A 126 18.67 -3.70 -14.18
CA ALA A 126 19.61 -4.30 -15.10
C ALA A 126 20.97 -4.57 -14.42
N GLU A 127 21.67 -5.64 -14.82
CA GLU A 127 22.95 -6.04 -14.20
C GLU A 127 23.97 -4.89 -14.10
N ARG A 128 24.04 -4.04 -15.13
CA ARG A 128 24.93 -2.87 -15.15
C ARG A 128 24.58 -1.83 -14.08
N GLU A 129 23.27 -1.69 -13.79
CA GLU A 129 22.74 -0.76 -12.78
C GLU A 129 23.01 -1.31 -11.37
N VAL A 130 22.74 -2.59 -11.18
CA VAL A 130 23.09 -3.31 -9.94
C VAL A 130 24.59 -3.17 -9.66
N TYR A 131 25.44 -3.44 -10.65
CA TYR A 131 26.90 -3.32 -10.49
C TYR A 131 27.34 -1.90 -10.13
N ALA A 132 26.78 -0.89 -10.78
CA ALA A 132 27.10 0.52 -10.51
C ALA A 132 26.72 0.92 -9.09
N LEU A 133 25.49 0.59 -8.65
CA LEU A 133 24.96 0.91 -7.31
C LEU A 133 25.75 0.17 -6.21
N GLN A 134 26.01 -1.12 -6.38
CA GLN A 134 26.80 -1.90 -5.43
C GLN A 134 28.26 -1.42 -5.35
N THR A 135 28.86 -1.00 -6.47
CA THR A 135 30.21 -0.41 -6.49
C THR A 135 30.21 0.92 -5.73
N ALA A 136 29.11 1.66 -5.75
CA ALA A 136 28.93 2.86 -4.94
C ALA A 136 28.62 2.56 -3.45
N GLY A 137 28.53 1.29 -3.04
CA GLY A 137 28.24 0.89 -1.66
C GLY A 137 26.75 0.93 -1.30
N ILE A 138 25.86 1.00 -2.30
CA ILE A 138 24.41 1.04 -2.07
C ILE A 138 23.88 -0.40 -2.02
N THR A 139 23.24 -0.77 -0.91
CA THR A 139 22.57 -2.07 -0.77
C THR A 139 21.21 -2.02 -1.46
N ILE A 140 20.95 -2.96 -2.36
CA ILE A 140 19.67 -3.05 -3.09
C ILE A 140 18.78 -4.07 -2.38
N VAL A 141 17.55 -3.65 -2.06
CA VAL A 141 16.48 -4.49 -1.51
C VAL A 141 15.35 -4.55 -2.53
N GLU A 142 15.24 -5.71 -3.17
CA GLU A 142 14.16 -5.98 -4.13
C GLU A 142 12.95 -6.54 -3.41
N LEU A 143 11.82 -5.86 -3.51
CA LEU A 143 10.53 -6.24 -2.96
C LEU A 143 9.70 -6.91 -4.06
N SER A 144 9.32 -8.15 -3.85
CA SER A 144 8.46 -8.86 -4.80
C SER A 144 7.03 -8.30 -4.78
N ALA A 145 6.37 -8.23 -5.93
CA ALA A 145 4.96 -7.92 -6.00
C ALA A 145 4.15 -9.00 -5.24
N PRO A 146 3.24 -8.61 -4.32
CA PRO A 146 2.48 -9.57 -3.54
C PRO A 146 1.48 -10.32 -4.43
N LYS A 147 1.24 -11.60 -4.08
CA LYS A 147 0.20 -12.45 -4.67
C LYS A 147 -0.79 -12.93 -3.62
N SER A 148 -0.45 -12.76 -2.36
CA SER A 148 -1.25 -13.16 -1.20
C SER A 148 -1.24 -12.06 -0.14
N ILE A 149 -2.11 -12.22 0.86
CA ILE A 149 -2.14 -11.34 2.04
C ILE A 149 -0.86 -11.51 2.88
N GLU A 150 -0.28 -12.71 2.91
CA GLU A 150 1.01 -12.95 3.57
C GLU A 150 2.14 -12.20 2.87
N ASP A 151 2.19 -12.23 1.53
CA ASP A 151 3.19 -11.45 0.76
C ASP A 151 3.04 -9.95 0.99
N TYR A 152 1.79 -9.44 1.08
CA TYR A 152 1.53 -8.04 1.44
C TYR A 152 2.12 -7.71 2.81
N GLY A 153 1.87 -8.52 3.82
CA GLY A 153 2.51 -8.37 5.12
C GLY A 153 4.03 -8.43 5.03
N GLY A 154 4.56 -9.28 4.15
CA GLY A 154 6.00 -9.44 3.89
C GLY A 154 6.69 -8.17 3.40
N LEU A 155 5.99 -7.27 2.66
CA LEU A 155 6.52 -5.96 2.27
C LEU A 155 6.85 -5.11 3.49
N TYR A 156 5.89 -5.00 4.42
CA TYR A 156 6.07 -4.28 5.69
C TYR A 156 7.16 -4.92 6.54
N GLY A 157 7.12 -6.25 6.61
CA GLY A 157 8.09 -7.03 7.36
C GLY A 157 9.52 -6.78 6.89
N THR A 158 9.75 -6.83 5.58
CA THR A 158 11.07 -6.60 4.98
C THR A 158 11.55 -5.17 5.23
N ILE A 159 10.70 -4.16 4.96
CA ILE A 159 11.08 -2.76 5.16
C ILE A 159 11.38 -2.48 6.63
N ALA A 160 10.53 -2.92 7.55
CA ALA A 160 10.75 -2.71 8.97
C ALA A 160 12.00 -3.45 9.49
N ALA A 161 12.27 -4.66 8.99
CA ALA A 161 13.47 -5.42 9.37
C ALA A 161 14.75 -4.72 8.95
N VAL A 162 14.77 -4.08 7.77
CA VAL A 162 15.93 -3.30 7.29
C VAL A 162 16.31 -2.19 8.26
N PHE A 163 15.35 -1.50 8.88
CA PHE A 163 15.62 -0.36 9.76
C PHE A 163 15.65 -0.71 11.25
N SER A 164 14.93 -1.74 11.67
CA SER A 164 14.66 -1.98 13.10
C SER A 164 14.79 -3.44 13.52
N GLY A 165 15.39 -4.29 12.67
CA GLY A 165 15.66 -5.67 13.00
C GLY A 165 14.51 -6.64 12.75
N GLU A 166 14.81 -7.94 12.79
CA GLU A 166 13.91 -9.02 12.39
C GLU A 166 12.60 -9.08 13.20
N GLU A 167 12.68 -8.85 14.52
CA GLU A 167 11.51 -8.93 15.39
C GLU A 167 10.51 -7.80 15.09
N THR A 168 11.01 -6.57 14.84
CA THR A 168 10.18 -5.45 14.40
C THR A 168 9.58 -5.73 13.02
N GLY A 169 10.36 -6.37 12.12
CA GLY A 169 9.85 -6.83 10.83
C GLY A 169 8.66 -7.78 10.97
N LYS A 170 8.77 -8.81 11.82
CA LYS A 170 7.66 -9.74 12.09
C LYS A 170 6.42 -9.05 12.65
N ALA A 171 6.63 -8.12 13.59
CA ALA A 171 5.54 -7.35 14.18
C ALA A 171 4.84 -6.46 13.14
N ALA A 172 5.59 -5.77 12.28
CA ALA A 172 5.07 -4.92 11.21
C ALA A 172 4.28 -5.73 10.19
N SER A 173 4.79 -6.91 9.78
CA SER A 173 4.10 -7.83 8.89
C SER A 173 2.75 -8.26 9.46
N GLY A 174 2.72 -8.76 10.69
CA GLY A 174 1.49 -9.20 11.34
C GLY A 174 0.49 -8.06 11.54
N LYS A 175 0.97 -6.85 11.86
CA LYS A 175 0.11 -5.68 12.01
C LYS A 175 -0.52 -5.28 10.67
N ALA A 176 0.23 -5.21 9.60
CA ALA A 176 -0.29 -4.83 8.29
C ALA A 176 -1.39 -5.79 7.81
N VAL A 177 -1.18 -7.10 7.99
CA VAL A 177 -2.20 -8.13 7.68
C VAL A 177 -3.45 -7.93 8.54
N SER A 178 -3.29 -7.78 9.87
CA SER A 178 -4.40 -7.61 10.79
C SER A 178 -5.22 -6.34 10.53
N ASP A 179 -4.55 -5.23 10.17
CA ASP A 179 -5.22 -3.97 9.84
C ASP A 179 -6.06 -4.11 8.56
N LEU A 180 -5.51 -4.79 7.52
CA LEU A 180 -6.23 -5.05 6.27
C LEU A 180 -7.45 -5.97 6.49
N GLU A 181 -7.27 -7.07 7.23
CA GLU A 181 -8.35 -7.99 7.60
C GLU A 181 -9.44 -7.29 8.43
N SER A 182 -9.04 -6.41 9.34
CA SER A 182 -9.97 -5.61 10.15
C SER A 182 -10.78 -4.66 9.27
N ALA A 183 -10.17 -4.00 8.28
CA ALA A 183 -10.88 -3.16 7.33
C ALA A 183 -11.88 -3.97 6.50
N ALA A 184 -11.46 -5.13 6.01
CA ALA A 184 -12.31 -6.02 5.24
C ALA A 184 -13.52 -6.54 6.03
N SER A 185 -13.36 -6.76 7.34
CA SER A 185 -14.43 -7.28 8.20
C SER A 185 -15.64 -6.33 8.36
N SER A 186 -15.50 -5.08 7.93
CA SER A 186 -16.59 -4.10 7.91
C SER A 186 -17.55 -4.25 6.72
N VAL A 187 -17.21 -5.11 5.75
CA VAL A 187 -17.93 -5.33 4.49
C VAL A 187 -18.26 -6.80 4.34
N GLU A 188 -19.47 -7.14 3.92
CA GLU A 188 -19.87 -8.50 3.57
C GLU A 188 -20.32 -8.51 2.10
N MET A 189 -19.40 -8.87 1.21
CA MET A 189 -19.64 -8.90 -0.23
C MET A 189 -19.82 -10.33 -0.71
N GLY A 190 -21.00 -10.86 -0.91
CA GLY A 190 -21.30 -12.22 -1.34
C GLY A 190 -20.34 -12.79 -2.41
N THR A 191 -20.85 -13.10 -3.62
CA THR A 191 -20.00 -13.57 -4.73
C THR A 191 -19.57 -12.40 -5.62
N PHE A 192 -18.34 -12.43 -6.09
CA PHE A 192 -17.80 -11.35 -6.94
C PHE A 192 -16.91 -11.85 -8.09
N ILE A 193 -16.68 -10.96 -9.03
CA ILE A 193 -15.54 -10.98 -9.97
C ILE A 193 -14.86 -9.61 -9.90
N TYR A 194 -13.51 -9.57 -10.04
CA TYR A 194 -12.80 -8.31 -10.24
C TYR A 194 -12.45 -8.10 -11.70
N VAL A 195 -12.77 -6.91 -12.22
CA VAL A 195 -12.52 -6.52 -13.62
C VAL A 195 -11.39 -5.49 -13.67
N THR A 196 -10.29 -5.88 -14.30
CA THR A 196 -9.10 -5.07 -14.45
C THR A 196 -9.31 -3.90 -15.45
N PRO A 197 -8.41 -2.89 -15.48
CA PRO A 197 -8.45 -1.83 -16.50
C PRO A 197 -8.44 -2.31 -17.96
N LYS A 198 -8.06 -3.57 -18.19
CA LYS A 198 -8.01 -4.20 -19.52
C LYS A 198 -9.25 -5.01 -19.88
N LEU A 199 -10.31 -4.92 -19.06
CA LEU A 199 -11.52 -5.73 -19.20
C LEU A 199 -11.26 -7.25 -19.16
N THR A 200 -10.37 -7.69 -18.26
CA THR A 200 -10.12 -9.09 -17.93
C THR A 200 -10.58 -9.39 -16.51
N ALA A 201 -10.99 -10.63 -16.23
CA ALA A 201 -11.34 -11.06 -14.89
C ALA A 201 -10.09 -11.53 -14.12
N ALA A 202 -9.92 -11.07 -12.89
CA ALA A 202 -8.84 -11.54 -12.03
C ALA A 202 -9.17 -12.93 -11.46
N GLY A 203 -8.29 -13.89 -11.73
CA GLY A 203 -8.43 -15.27 -11.27
C GLY A 203 -8.03 -15.48 -9.82
N ALA A 204 -8.20 -16.71 -9.35
CA ALA A 204 -8.09 -17.04 -7.93
C ALA A 204 -6.69 -16.85 -7.32
N ASP A 205 -5.64 -16.84 -8.13
CA ASP A 205 -4.24 -16.68 -7.70
C ASP A 205 -3.68 -15.27 -7.92
N THR A 206 -4.55 -14.27 -8.15
CA THR A 206 -4.15 -12.87 -8.27
C THR A 206 -4.20 -12.17 -6.92
N PHE A 207 -3.43 -11.10 -6.77
CA PHE A 207 -3.43 -10.30 -5.54
C PHE A 207 -4.79 -9.62 -5.28
N GLU A 208 -5.42 -9.09 -6.32
CA GLU A 208 -6.75 -8.49 -6.25
C GLU A 208 -7.78 -9.48 -5.72
N SER A 209 -7.73 -10.73 -6.22
CA SER A 209 -8.58 -11.81 -5.72
C SER A 209 -8.30 -12.11 -4.25
N ALA A 210 -7.04 -12.19 -3.85
CA ALA A 210 -6.66 -12.45 -2.45
C ALA A 210 -7.20 -11.37 -1.52
N VAL A 211 -7.09 -10.09 -1.90
CA VAL A 211 -7.59 -8.96 -1.10
C VAL A 211 -9.11 -8.97 -0.99
N LEU A 212 -9.82 -9.06 -2.12
CA LEU A 212 -11.28 -9.04 -2.15
C LEU A 212 -11.91 -10.28 -1.50
N SER A 213 -11.18 -11.40 -1.50
CA SER A 213 -11.62 -12.63 -0.82
C SER A 213 -11.62 -12.53 0.70
N LEU A 214 -11.10 -11.46 1.28
CA LEU A 214 -11.27 -11.16 2.70
C LEU A 214 -12.73 -10.81 3.06
N CYS A 215 -13.54 -10.35 2.09
CA CYS A 215 -14.94 -9.96 2.32
C CYS A 215 -15.95 -10.64 1.37
N GLY A 216 -15.52 -11.50 0.43
CA GLY A 216 -16.41 -12.18 -0.51
C GLY A 216 -15.80 -13.44 -1.12
N SER A 217 -16.45 -13.98 -2.14
CA SER A 217 -16.00 -15.18 -2.85
C SER A 217 -15.82 -14.92 -4.35
N ASN A 218 -14.58 -15.03 -4.85
CA ASN A 218 -14.29 -14.85 -6.27
C ASN A 218 -14.85 -16.02 -7.09
N LEU A 219 -15.60 -15.72 -8.15
CA LEU A 219 -16.14 -16.72 -9.08
C LEU A 219 -15.23 -16.99 -10.28
N CYS A 220 -14.17 -16.23 -10.50
CA CYS A 220 -13.19 -16.50 -11.55
C CYS A 220 -12.19 -17.56 -11.09
N ALA A 221 -12.29 -18.77 -11.66
CA ALA A 221 -11.45 -19.92 -11.30
C ALA A 221 -10.13 -20.00 -12.10
N ALA A 222 -9.88 -19.08 -13.01
CA ALA A 222 -8.67 -19.04 -13.81
C ALA A 222 -7.41 -18.86 -12.95
N SER A 223 -6.25 -19.21 -13.51
CA SER A 223 -4.95 -18.76 -13.05
C SER A 223 -4.60 -17.45 -13.78
N GLY A 224 -4.17 -16.44 -13.05
CA GLY A 224 -3.88 -15.10 -13.60
C GLY A 224 -5.16 -14.37 -14.01
N TYR A 225 -5.13 -13.75 -15.18
CA TYR A 225 -6.24 -12.95 -15.69
C TYR A 225 -6.91 -13.63 -16.87
N SER A 226 -8.25 -13.71 -16.87
CA SER A 226 -9.04 -14.38 -17.89
C SER A 226 -9.83 -13.41 -18.78
N GLU A 227 -9.93 -13.77 -20.06
CA GLU A 227 -10.81 -13.15 -21.06
C GLU A 227 -11.98 -14.10 -21.43
N SER A 228 -12.17 -15.21 -20.71
CA SER A 228 -13.17 -16.24 -21.02
C SER A 228 -14.28 -16.30 -19.98
N ALA A 229 -15.53 -16.32 -20.45
CA ALA A 229 -16.68 -16.55 -19.60
C ALA A 229 -16.72 -17.96 -19.00
N ASP A 230 -16.05 -18.93 -19.64
CA ASP A 230 -15.99 -20.33 -19.16
C ASP A 230 -15.21 -20.45 -17.83
N ASP A 231 -14.37 -19.47 -17.53
CA ASP A 231 -13.60 -19.41 -16.29
C ASP A 231 -14.40 -18.81 -15.11
N ILE A 232 -15.60 -18.29 -15.37
CA ILE A 232 -16.48 -17.70 -14.34
C ILE A 232 -17.57 -18.70 -13.96
N THR A 233 -17.53 -19.15 -12.71
CA THR A 233 -18.42 -20.22 -12.21
C THR A 233 -19.68 -19.66 -11.57
N GLY A 234 -20.71 -19.39 -12.37
CA GLY A 234 -22.00 -18.87 -11.89
C GLY A 234 -22.21 -17.39 -12.19
N THR A 235 -23.20 -16.78 -11.53
CA THR A 235 -23.53 -15.37 -11.67
C THR A 235 -23.04 -14.62 -10.43
N PRO A 236 -22.13 -13.63 -10.58
CA PRO A 236 -21.65 -12.86 -9.45
C PRO A 236 -22.74 -11.90 -8.95
N GLU A 237 -22.79 -11.68 -7.64
CA GLU A 237 -23.61 -10.63 -7.04
C GLU A 237 -22.98 -9.24 -7.27
N TYR A 238 -21.65 -9.20 -7.31
CA TYR A 238 -20.88 -7.97 -7.50
C TYR A 238 -19.87 -8.11 -8.64
N ILE A 239 -19.79 -7.07 -9.44
CA ILE A 239 -18.68 -6.81 -10.37
C ILE A 239 -17.88 -5.66 -9.77
N VAL A 240 -16.75 -5.98 -9.13
CA VAL A 240 -15.80 -4.99 -8.66
C VAL A 240 -14.92 -4.62 -9.84
N ALA A 241 -14.92 -3.36 -10.25
CA ALA A 241 -14.23 -2.92 -11.46
C ALA A 241 -13.23 -1.80 -11.17
N ALA A 242 -12.17 -1.75 -11.95
CA ALA A 242 -11.21 -0.66 -11.91
C ALA A 242 -11.89 0.69 -12.21
N ASP A 243 -11.58 1.74 -11.45
CA ASP A 243 -12.14 3.10 -11.56
C ASP A 243 -11.82 3.83 -12.88
N SER A 244 -10.88 3.28 -13.66
CA SER A 244 -10.62 3.74 -15.04
C SER A 244 -11.68 3.30 -16.06
N LEU A 245 -12.57 2.39 -15.69
CA LEU A 245 -13.68 1.89 -16.48
C LEU A 245 -14.99 2.64 -16.14
N THR A 246 -15.96 2.54 -17.02
CA THR A 246 -17.31 3.06 -16.83
C THR A 246 -18.35 1.94 -16.81
N GLU A 247 -19.54 2.21 -16.29
CA GLU A 247 -20.66 1.25 -16.38
C GLU A 247 -20.93 0.82 -17.83
N SER A 248 -20.77 1.74 -18.79
CA SER A 248 -20.94 1.42 -20.21
C SER A 248 -19.89 0.45 -20.73
N ASP A 249 -18.64 0.53 -20.25
CA ASP A 249 -17.58 -0.40 -20.63
C ASP A 249 -17.90 -1.81 -20.12
N ILE A 250 -18.37 -1.92 -18.87
CA ILE A 250 -18.75 -3.21 -18.27
C ILE A 250 -19.99 -3.78 -18.96
N ALA A 251 -21.06 -2.99 -19.11
CA ALA A 251 -22.30 -3.43 -19.73
C ALA A 251 -22.16 -3.74 -21.23
N GLY A 252 -21.24 -3.06 -21.91
CA GLY A 252 -20.94 -3.30 -23.33
C GLY A 252 -19.95 -4.44 -23.58
N SER A 253 -19.35 -4.99 -22.55
CA SER A 253 -18.39 -6.09 -22.64
C SER A 253 -19.10 -7.41 -22.99
N GLU A 254 -18.58 -8.16 -23.97
CA GLU A 254 -19.06 -9.51 -24.29
C GLU A 254 -18.92 -10.46 -23.11
N LEU A 255 -17.93 -10.24 -22.24
CA LEU A 255 -17.62 -11.08 -21.09
C LEU A 255 -18.53 -10.74 -19.88
N PHE A 256 -18.76 -9.45 -19.62
CA PHE A 256 -19.39 -9.00 -18.36
C PHE A 256 -20.83 -8.49 -18.51
N GLY A 257 -21.22 -8.04 -19.72
CA GLY A 257 -22.51 -7.40 -19.96
C GLY A 257 -23.71 -8.29 -19.63
N GLY A 258 -23.56 -9.61 -19.77
CA GLY A 258 -24.57 -10.61 -19.36
C GLY A 258 -24.85 -10.54 -17.85
N PHE A 259 -23.81 -10.49 -17.02
CA PHE A 259 -23.95 -10.43 -15.55
C PHE A 259 -24.61 -9.14 -15.08
N VAL A 260 -24.30 -8.00 -15.73
CA VAL A 260 -24.98 -6.72 -15.45
C VAL A 260 -26.48 -6.84 -15.77
N SER A 261 -26.82 -7.47 -16.91
CA SER A 261 -28.20 -7.69 -17.31
C SER A 261 -28.96 -8.63 -16.36
N ASP A 262 -28.25 -9.57 -15.74
CA ASP A 262 -28.76 -10.49 -14.73
C ASP A 262 -28.86 -9.89 -13.33
N GLY A 263 -28.45 -8.62 -13.16
CA GLY A 263 -28.63 -7.84 -11.95
C GLY A 263 -27.41 -7.76 -11.02
N ALA A 264 -26.22 -8.14 -11.50
CA ALA A 264 -24.98 -7.93 -10.73
C ALA A 264 -24.76 -6.42 -10.47
N LYS A 265 -24.42 -6.06 -9.24
CA LYS A 265 -24.07 -4.70 -8.85
C LYS A 265 -22.65 -4.37 -9.30
N VAL A 266 -22.46 -3.23 -9.96
CA VAL A 266 -21.12 -2.75 -10.37
C VAL A 266 -20.59 -1.78 -9.34
N VAL A 267 -19.40 -2.04 -8.83
CA VAL A 267 -18.69 -1.21 -7.86
C VAL A 267 -17.32 -0.83 -8.43
N PHE A 268 -17.04 0.46 -8.50
CA PHE A 268 -15.73 0.93 -8.97
C PHE A 268 -14.78 1.18 -7.80
N VAL A 269 -13.56 0.63 -7.91
CA VAL A 269 -12.51 0.80 -6.90
C VAL A 269 -11.23 1.33 -7.52
N PRO A 270 -10.42 2.13 -6.80
CA PRO A 270 -9.16 2.62 -7.31
C PRO A 270 -8.19 1.49 -7.61
N ALA A 271 -8.04 1.10 -8.88
CA ALA A 271 -7.12 0.03 -9.29
C ALA A 271 -5.68 0.27 -8.83
N GLN A 272 -5.28 1.53 -8.72
CA GLN A 272 -3.97 1.94 -8.24
C GLN A 272 -3.66 1.42 -6.83
N ARG A 273 -4.67 1.11 -5.99
CA ARG A 273 -4.45 0.54 -4.65
C ARG A 273 -3.86 -0.87 -4.71
N PHE A 274 -4.21 -1.66 -5.72
CA PHE A 274 -3.61 -2.96 -5.95
C PHE A 274 -2.20 -2.86 -6.55
N GLU A 275 -1.94 -1.83 -7.37
CA GLU A 275 -0.63 -1.57 -7.96
C GLU A 275 0.37 -1.00 -6.95
N ARG A 276 -0.13 -0.37 -5.87
CA ARG A 276 0.65 0.25 -4.80
C ARG A 276 0.19 -0.30 -3.44
N PRO A 277 0.51 -1.57 -3.15
CA PRO A 277 0.04 -2.24 -1.94
C PRO A 277 0.70 -1.65 -0.68
N SER A 278 0.04 -0.65 -0.11
CA SER A 278 0.33 0.02 1.15
C SER A 278 -0.89 -0.03 2.08
N GLY A 279 -0.88 0.66 3.22
CA GLY A 279 -2.05 0.76 4.12
C GLY A 279 -3.28 1.36 3.44
N ARG A 280 -3.08 2.14 2.37
CA ARG A 280 -4.17 2.68 1.55
C ARG A 280 -4.96 1.61 0.79
N LEU A 281 -4.45 0.39 0.70
CA LEU A 281 -5.19 -0.74 0.13
C LEU A 281 -6.52 -0.97 0.86
N ALA A 282 -6.57 -0.71 2.16
CA ALA A 282 -7.79 -0.81 2.98
C ALA A 282 -8.93 0.13 2.51
N GLU A 283 -8.63 1.21 1.79
CA GLU A 283 -9.64 2.12 1.24
C GLU A 283 -10.61 1.39 0.29
N ILE A 284 -10.18 0.31 -0.37
CA ILE A 284 -11.01 -0.50 -1.29
C ILE A 284 -12.29 -0.97 -0.59
N PHE A 285 -12.21 -1.37 0.66
CA PHE A 285 -13.37 -1.85 1.43
C PHE A 285 -14.37 -0.72 1.73
N THR A 286 -13.90 0.53 1.84
CA THR A 286 -14.79 1.69 1.98
C THR A 286 -15.62 1.89 0.70
N TYR A 287 -15.00 1.81 -0.49
CA TYR A 287 -15.73 1.93 -1.77
C TYR A 287 -16.78 0.84 -1.94
N ILE A 288 -16.49 -0.39 -1.50
CA ILE A 288 -17.44 -1.50 -1.57
C ILE A 288 -18.60 -1.26 -0.59
N GLY A 289 -18.31 -0.87 0.66
CA GLY A 289 -19.33 -0.64 1.69
C GLY A 289 -20.26 0.54 1.40
N GLU A 290 -19.83 1.56 0.67
CA GLU A 290 -20.70 2.69 0.25
C GLU A 290 -21.77 2.28 -0.79
N THR A 291 -21.67 1.08 -1.36
CA THR A 291 -22.57 0.60 -2.41
C THR A 291 -23.65 -0.35 -1.87
N GLU A 292 -23.57 -0.76 -0.60
CA GLU A 292 -24.59 -1.55 0.09
C GLU A 292 -25.78 -0.67 0.53
#